data_a103453b263a77f1e475aa27dcf485be
#
_entry.id   a103453b263a77f1e475aa27dcf485be
#
_cell.length_a   1.000
_cell.length_b   1.000
_cell.length_c   1.000
_cell.angle_alpha   90.00
_cell.angle_beta   90.00
_cell.angle_gamma   90.00
#
_symmetry.space_group_name_H-M   'P 1'
#
loop_
_entity.id
_entity.type
_entity.pdbx_description
1 polymer ?
#
loop_
_entity_poly.entity_id
_entity_poly.type
_entity_poly.pdbx_seq_one_letter_code
_entity_poly.pdbx_strand_id
1 'polypeptide(L)'
;MNRVLLLLILVLFACGSSKKGTEIKIKEIKKEIIISLERTPCYGTCPIYKMEIFSDGSAFYHGERFVEKMGNYEFSVSKETLNYILKKADEIGFFELEDKYTANITDLPKTITFIKNGKDKKRVVDYYGAPKTLKEFESLVDGCIDYRRMKKLQD
;
A
#
# COMPACT_ATOMS: atom_id res chain seq x y z
N MET A 1 88.83 -11.89 -12.53
CA MET A 1 87.82 -13.00 -12.49
C MET A 1 87.03 -12.87 -11.19
N ASN A 2 85.92 -12.22 -11.22
CA ASN A 2 84.79 -12.59 -10.36
C ASN A 2 83.59 -11.73 -10.71
N ARG A 3 82.64 -12.38 -11.20
CA ARG A 3 81.35 -11.84 -11.62
C ARG A 3 80.53 -11.58 -10.36
N VAL A 4 80.24 -10.37 -10.07
CA VAL A 4 79.24 -10.04 -9.11
C VAL A 4 78.02 -9.56 -9.91
N LEU A 5 77.11 -10.50 -10.12
CA LEU A 5 75.84 -10.28 -10.76
C LEU A 5 74.92 -9.54 -9.75
N LEU A 6 74.76 -8.24 -9.93
CA LEU A 6 73.94 -7.42 -9.09
C LEU A 6 72.49 -7.64 -9.56
N LEU A 7 71.78 -8.51 -8.88
CA LEU A 7 70.33 -8.68 -9.07
C LEU A 7 69.58 -7.49 -8.48
N LEU A 8 69.18 -6.58 -9.33
CA LEU A 8 68.31 -5.48 -9.02
C LEU A 8 66.90 -5.98 -8.85
N ILE A 9 66.48 -6.28 -7.62
CA ILE A 9 65.12 -6.65 -7.31
C ILE A 9 64.28 -5.38 -7.33
N LEU A 10 63.56 -5.16 -8.40
CA LEU A 10 62.54 -4.10 -8.50
C LEU A 10 61.32 -4.56 -7.71
N VAL A 11 61.20 -4.10 -6.48
CA VAL A 11 59.99 -4.27 -5.67
C VAL A 11 58.95 -3.27 -6.18
N LEU A 12 58.06 -3.75 -7.04
CA LEU A 12 56.88 -3.00 -7.43
C LEU A 12 55.92 -2.99 -6.24
N PHE A 13 55.93 -1.91 -5.49
CA PHE A 13 54.87 -1.61 -4.55
C PHE A 13 53.59 -1.33 -5.35
N ALA A 14 52.79 -2.35 -5.59
CA ALA A 14 51.41 -2.23 -6.06
C ALA A 14 50.58 -1.62 -4.92
N CYS A 15 50.42 -0.32 -4.93
CA CYS A 15 49.50 0.40 -4.06
C CYS A 15 48.08 0.00 -4.47
N GLY A 16 47.59 -1.11 -3.93
CA GLY A 16 46.21 -1.54 -4.05
C GLY A 16 45.31 -0.61 -3.27
N SER A 17 44.81 0.44 -3.96
CA SER A 17 43.80 1.34 -3.42
C SER A 17 42.46 0.54 -3.36
N SER A 18 42.29 -0.17 -2.25
CA SER A 18 41.01 -0.85 -1.93
C SER A 18 39.96 0.23 -1.66
N LYS A 19 39.27 0.66 -2.72
CA LYS A 19 38.02 1.39 -2.57
C LYS A 19 37.04 0.43 -1.91
N LYS A 20 36.89 0.52 -0.59
CA LYS A 20 35.73 0.00 0.09
C LYS A 20 34.51 0.72 -0.48
N GLY A 21 33.95 0.17 -1.54
CA GLY A 21 32.62 0.49 -1.97
C GLY A 21 31.68 0.14 -0.82
N THR A 22 31.16 1.15 -0.15
CA THR A 22 30.04 0.97 0.76
C THR A 22 28.88 0.48 -0.15
N GLU A 23 28.70 -0.83 -0.22
CA GLU A 23 27.46 -1.39 -0.75
C GLU A 23 26.31 -0.87 0.14
N ILE A 24 25.71 0.22 -0.31
CA ILE A 24 24.39 0.62 0.20
C ILE A 24 23.47 -0.50 -0.26
N LYS A 25 23.25 -1.50 0.61
CA LYS A 25 22.13 -2.44 0.47
C LYS A 25 20.89 -1.57 0.48
N ILE A 26 20.42 -1.17 -0.70
CA ILE A 26 19.08 -0.65 -0.88
C ILE A 26 18.19 -1.81 -0.45
N LYS A 27 17.74 -1.75 0.80
CA LYS A 27 16.71 -2.66 1.29
C LYS A 27 15.50 -2.36 0.41
N GLU A 28 15.26 -3.24 -0.54
CA GLU A 28 14.06 -3.20 -1.37
C GLU A 28 12.88 -3.13 -0.39
N ILE A 29 12.30 -1.94 -0.25
CA ILE A 29 11.14 -1.76 0.63
C ILE A 29 10.03 -2.53 -0.05
N LYS A 30 9.78 -3.74 0.42
CA LYS A 30 8.69 -4.57 -0.08
C LYS A 30 7.40 -3.78 0.14
N LYS A 31 6.89 -3.24 -0.94
CA LYS A 31 5.67 -2.46 -0.97
C LYS A 31 4.52 -3.33 -0.50
N GLU A 32 3.96 -3.03 0.66
CA GLU A 32 2.92 -3.80 1.31
C GLU A 32 1.62 -3.01 1.34
N ILE A 33 0.50 -3.66 1.03
CA ILE A 33 -0.83 -3.07 1.18
C ILE A 33 -1.11 -2.93 2.68
N ILE A 34 -1.43 -1.71 3.10
CA ILE A 34 -1.79 -1.42 4.50
C ILE A 34 -3.24 -0.97 4.65
N ILE A 35 -3.84 -0.44 3.60
CA ILE A 35 -5.27 -0.13 3.55
C ILE A 35 -5.80 -0.61 2.21
N SER A 36 -6.95 -1.28 2.20
CA SER A 36 -7.74 -1.42 0.97
C SER A 36 -9.21 -1.23 1.25
N LEU A 37 -9.91 -0.72 0.25
CA LEU A 37 -11.36 -0.59 0.25
C LEU A 37 -11.90 -1.01 -1.11
N GLU A 38 -12.93 -1.86 -1.08
CA GLU A 38 -13.60 -2.37 -2.27
C GLU A 38 -15.10 -2.16 -2.13
N ARG A 39 -15.72 -1.59 -3.16
CA ARG A 39 -17.16 -1.46 -3.30
C ARG A 39 -17.65 -2.44 -4.35
N THR A 40 -18.56 -3.34 -3.97
CA THR A 40 -19.05 -4.40 -4.86
C THR A 40 -20.36 -4.02 -5.57
N PRO A 41 -20.73 -4.76 -6.62
CA PRO A 41 -22.01 -4.54 -7.31
C PRO A 41 -23.22 -4.62 -6.38
N CYS A 42 -24.30 -3.93 -6.76
CA CYS A 42 -25.66 -4.09 -6.25
C CYS A 42 -26.63 -4.25 -7.43
N TYR A 43 -27.91 -4.48 -7.12
CA TYR A 43 -28.97 -4.45 -8.12
C TYR A 43 -29.33 -3.00 -8.48
N GLY A 44 -28.41 -2.27 -9.14
CA GLY A 44 -28.62 -0.89 -9.53
C GLY A 44 -27.32 -0.20 -9.96
N THR A 45 -27.24 1.10 -9.70
CA THR A 45 -26.14 1.98 -10.12
C THR A 45 -25.13 2.24 -8.99
N CYS A 46 -24.83 1.23 -8.17
CA CYS A 46 -23.81 1.37 -7.13
C CYS A 46 -22.42 1.51 -7.73
N PRO A 47 -21.57 2.40 -7.19
CA PRO A 47 -20.19 2.51 -7.64
C PRO A 47 -19.43 1.22 -7.35
N ILE A 48 -18.70 0.72 -8.35
CA ILE A 48 -17.92 -0.51 -8.27
C ILE A 48 -16.45 -0.11 -8.50
N TYR A 49 -15.64 -0.28 -7.47
CA TYR A 49 -14.21 0.01 -7.52
C TYR A 49 -13.45 -0.67 -6.40
N LYS A 50 -12.15 -0.71 -6.58
CA LYS A 50 -11.19 -1.13 -5.55
C LYS A 50 -10.08 -0.09 -5.43
N MET A 51 -9.69 0.21 -4.20
CA MET A 51 -8.55 1.05 -3.86
C MET A 51 -7.60 0.28 -2.94
N GLU A 52 -6.30 0.44 -3.16
CA GLU A 52 -5.24 -0.11 -2.33
C GLU A 52 -4.20 0.98 -2.03
N ILE A 53 -3.87 1.17 -0.76
CA ILE A 53 -2.84 2.11 -0.31
C ILE A 53 -1.70 1.29 0.29
N PHE A 54 -0.48 1.59 -0.14
CA PHE A 54 0.72 0.88 0.26
C PHE A 54 1.48 1.60 1.37
N SER A 55 2.40 0.87 1.99
CA SER A 55 3.22 1.36 3.12
C SER A 55 4.08 2.59 2.80
N ASP A 56 4.35 2.85 1.53
CA ASP A 56 5.09 4.01 1.03
C ASP A 56 4.19 5.22 0.70
N GLY A 57 2.88 5.11 0.92
CA GLY A 57 1.88 6.13 0.59
C GLY A 57 1.44 6.14 -0.86
N SER A 58 2.04 5.33 -1.74
CA SER A 58 1.51 5.15 -3.08
C SER A 58 0.18 4.41 -3.04
N ALA A 59 -0.69 4.65 -3.99
CA ALA A 59 -2.01 4.04 -4.04
C ALA A 59 -2.38 3.64 -5.47
N PHE A 60 -3.15 2.57 -5.54
CA PHE A 60 -3.74 2.05 -6.76
C PHE A 60 -5.26 2.14 -6.67
N TYR A 61 -5.91 2.52 -7.76
CA TYR A 61 -7.36 2.56 -7.89
C TYR A 61 -7.78 1.87 -9.18
N HIS A 62 -8.74 0.98 -9.07
CA HIS A 62 -9.42 0.35 -10.21
C HIS A 62 -10.90 0.68 -10.15
N GLY A 63 -11.36 1.52 -11.08
CA GLY A 63 -12.77 1.84 -11.26
C GLY A 63 -13.40 0.96 -12.32
N GLU A 64 -14.44 0.21 -11.95
CA GLU A 64 -15.10 -0.73 -12.86
C GLU A 64 -16.34 -0.10 -13.49
N ARG A 65 -17.28 0.41 -12.67
CA ARG A 65 -18.57 0.88 -13.16
C ARG A 65 -19.21 1.89 -12.20
N PHE A 66 -19.97 2.84 -12.75
CA PHE A 66 -20.68 3.89 -12.00
C PHE A 66 -19.77 4.75 -11.11
N VAL A 67 -18.58 5.00 -11.56
CA VAL A 67 -17.55 5.80 -10.88
C VAL A 67 -17.10 6.95 -11.76
N GLU A 68 -16.48 7.98 -11.17
CA GLU A 68 -15.95 9.15 -11.90
C GLU A 68 -14.85 8.75 -12.88
N LYS A 69 -13.99 7.80 -12.50
CA LYS A 69 -12.88 7.32 -13.33
C LYS A 69 -12.94 5.81 -13.50
N MET A 70 -13.02 5.35 -14.73
CA MET A 70 -13.02 3.93 -15.09
C MET A 70 -11.63 3.49 -15.56
N GLY A 71 -11.20 2.28 -15.13
CA GLY A 71 -9.91 1.68 -15.43
C GLY A 71 -8.91 1.82 -14.28
N ASN A 72 -7.63 1.69 -14.61
CA ASN A 72 -6.53 1.61 -13.66
C ASN A 72 -5.85 2.98 -13.48
N TYR A 73 -5.65 3.37 -12.23
CA TYR A 73 -5.02 4.65 -11.89
C TYR A 73 -4.07 4.48 -10.71
N GLU A 74 -3.05 5.30 -10.69
CA GLU A 74 -2.17 5.50 -9.54
C GLU A 74 -2.37 6.89 -8.94
N PHE A 75 -2.19 7.02 -7.64
CA PHE A 75 -2.17 8.28 -6.91
C PHE A 75 -1.30 8.14 -5.65
N SER A 76 -1.25 9.15 -4.82
CA SER A 76 -0.53 9.09 -3.56
C SER A 76 -1.34 9.69 -2.42
N VAL A 77 -1.19 9.10 -1.25
CA VAL A 77 -1.75 9.56 0.01
C VAL A 77 -0.60 10.07 0.88
N SER A 78 -0.78 11.23 1.51
CA SER A 78 0.26 11.77 2.37
C SER A 78 0.47 10.88 3.61
N LYS A 79 1.66 10.91 4.17
CA LYS A 79 1.98 10.16 5.39
C LYS A 79 1.09 10.58 6.57
N GLU A 80 0.75 11.86 6.65
CA GLU A 80 -0.14 12.41 7.67
C GLU A 80 -1.55 11.83 7.54
N THR A 81 -2.10 11.78 6.33
CA THR A 81 -3.41 11.19 6.04
C THR A 81 -3.40 9.69 6.36
N LEU A 82 -2.33 8.99 5.95
CA LEU A 82 -2.17 7.57 6.22
C LEU A 82 -2.16 7.27 7.71
N ASN A 83 -1.34 7.98 8.48
CA ASN A 83 -1.27 7.85 9.94
C ASN A 83 -2.61 8.21 10.61
N TYR A 84 -3.31 9.20 10.08
CA TYR A 84 -4.63 9.57 10.59
C TYR A 84 -5.65 8.45 10.42
N ILE A 85 -5.69 7.80 9.26
CA ILE A 85 -6.59 6.67 9.01
C ILE A 85 -6.26 5.49 9.92
N LEU A 86 -4.97 5.13 10.06
CA LEU A 86 -4.56 4.04 10.93
C LEU A 86 -4.92 4.30 12.40
N LYS A 87 -4.71 5.54 12.86
CA LYS A 87 -5.15 5.96 14.20
C LYS A 87 -6.66 5.86 14.37
N LYS A 88 -7.43 6.25 13.35
CA LYS A 88 -8.90 6.12 13.38
C LYS A 88 -9.36 4.67 13.39
N ALA A 89 -8.66 3.76 12.71
CA ALA A 89 -8.93 2.33 12.79
C ALA A 89 -8.77 1.82 14.24
N ASP A 90 -7.70 2.20 14.92
CA ASP A 90 -7.47 1.85 16.33
C ASP A 90 -8.57 2.46 17.23
N GLU A 91 -8.94 3.73 17.03
CA GLU A 91 -9.95 4.44 17.84
C GLU A 91 -11.35 3.80 17.75
N ILE A 92 -11.72 3.23 16.62
CA ILE A 92 -13.02 2.54 16.46
C ILE A 92 -12.98 1.07 16.86
N GLY A 93 -11.83 0.55 17.27
CA GLY A 93 -11.64 -0.87 17.55
C GLY A 93 -11.77 -1.73 16.29
N PHE A 94 -11.20 -1.30 15.15
CA PHE A 94 -11.37 -2.00 13.86
C PHE A 94 -10.91 -3.47 13.92
N PHE A 95 -9.87 -3.76 14.69
CA PHE A 95 -9.29 -5.10 14.80
C PHE A 95 -10.13 -6.05 15.65
N GLU A 96 -11.03 -5.52 16.47
CA GLU A 96 -11.99 -6.26 17.33
C GLU A 96 -13.37 -6.43 16.68
N LEU A 97 -13.63 -5.77 15.54
CA LEU A 97 -14.89 -5.93 14.81
C LEU A 97 -15.10 -7.37 14.34
N GLU A 98 -16.32 -7.75 14.04
CA GLU A 98 -16.62 -9.01 13.35
C GLU A 98 -16.00 -9.00 11.94
N ASP A 99 -15.61 -10.19 11.46
CA ASP A 99 -15.05 -10.31 10.10
C ASP A 99 -16.11 -10.03 9.02
N LYS A 100 -17.39 -10.19 9.38
CA LYS A 100 -18.49 -10.05 8.43
C LYS A 100 -19.81 -9.65 9.12
N TYR A 101 -20.38 -8.58 8.62
CA TYR A 101 -21.75 -8.15 8.93
C TYR A 101 -22.66 -8.51 7.76
N THR A 102 -23.65 -9.37 7.99
CA THR A 102 -24.52 -9.89 6.91
C THR A 102 -25.91 -10.26 7.44
N ALA A 103 -26.91 -10.19 6.56
CA ALA A 103 -28.25 -10.71 6.80
C ALA A 103 -28.71 -11.51 5.58
N ASN A 104 -29.81 -12.24 5.73
CA ASN A 104 -30.44 -12.97 4.62
C ASN A 104 -31.27 -12.02 3.76
N ILE A 105 -30.58 -11.06 3.13
CA ILE A 105 -31.13 -10.11 2.16
C ILE A 105 -30.25 -10.13 0.93
N THR A 106 -30.82 -9.77 -0.22
CA THR A 106 -30.12 -9.74 -1.50
C THR A 106 -29.99 -8.31 -2.00
N ASP A 107 -29.19 -8.13 -3.02
CA ASP A 107 -29.17 -6.94 -3.88
C ASP A 107 -28.57 -5.65 -3.29
N LEU A 108 -27.92 -5.73 -2.12
CA LEU A 108 -27.14 -4.63 -1.56
C LEU A 108 -25.66 -4.71 -1.97
N PRO A 109 -24.97 -3.57 -2.10
CA PRO A 109 -23.52 -3.57 -2.26
C PRO A 109 -22.84 -3.97 -0.95
N LYS A 110 -21.67 -4.58 -1.07
CA LYS A 110 -20.78 -4.80 0.07
C LYS A 110 -19.67 -3.75 0.04
N THR A 111 -19.25 -3.33 1.21
CA THR A 111 -17.95 -2.69 1.40
C THR A 111 -17.01 -3.70 2.03
N ILE A 112 -15.82 -3.81 1.48
CA ILE A 112 -14.80 -4.71 1.99
C ILE A 112 -13.60 -3.86 2.34
N THR A 113 -13.31 -3.77 3.64
CA THR A 113 -12.22 -2.94 4.16
C THR A 113 -11.13 -3.82 4.75
N PHE A 114 -9.89 -3.57 4.36
CA PHE A 114 -8.72 -4.21 4.94
C PHE A 114 -7.81 -3.13 5.54
N ILE A 115 -7.36 -3.37 6.77
CA ILE A 115 -6.39 -2.53 7.46
C ILE A 115 -5.26 -3.41 7.99
N LYS A 116 -4.03 -2.92 7.83
CA LYS A 116 -2.84 -3.44 8.51
C LYS A 116 -2.15 -2.31 9.25
N ASN A 117 -1.99 -2.44 10.57
CA ASN A 117 -1.26 -1.52 11.42
C ASN A 117 -0.23 -2.30 12.26
N GLY A 118 1.04 -2.14 11.92
CA GLY A 118 2.11 -2.92 12.56
C GLY A 118 1.96 -4.42 12.34
N LYS A 119 1.68 -5.16 13.42
CA LYS A 119 1.47 -6.62 13.40
C LYS A 119 0.01 -7.01 13.17
N ASP A 120 -0.89 -6.10 13.49
CA ASP A 120 -2.32 -6.33 13.41
C ASP A 120 -2.81 -6.15 11.98
N LYS A 121 -3.66 -7.06 11.55
CA LYS A 121 -4.30 -6.99 10.23
C LYS A 121 -5.68 -7.59 10.31
N LYS A 122 -6.63 -6.93 9.65
CA LYS A 122 -8.00 -7.41 9.60
C LYS A 122 -8.67 -7.01 8.29
N ARG A 123 -9.58 -7.87 7.84
CA ARG A 123 -10.47 -7.64 6.73
C ARG A 123 -11.90 -7.76 7.23
N VAL A 124 -12.69 -6.73 7.01
CA VAL A 124 -14.10 -6.66 7.41
C VAL A 124 -14.97 -6.57 6.16
N VAL A 125 -16.06 -7.30 6.14
CA VAL A 125 -17.09 -7.25 5.10
C VAL A 125 -18.36 -6.62 5.69
N ASP A 126 -18.65 -5.38 5.32
CA ASP A 126 -19.93 -4.73 5.61
C ASP A 126 -20.91 -4.99 4.46
N TYR A 127 -21.91 -5.80 4.72
CA TYR A 127 -23.06 -6.02 3.83
C TYR A 127 -24.34 -5.46 4.43
N TYR A 128 -24.61 -5.78 5.71
CA TYR A 128 -25.80 -5.31 6.41
C TYR A 128 -25.62 -5.39 7.92
N GLY A 129 -26.04 -4.33 8.62
CA GLY A 129 -26.05 -4.32 10.08
C GLY A 129 -24.72 -4.00 10.75
N ALA A 130 -23.71 -3.55 9.99
CA ALA A 130 -22.46 -3.10 10.56
C ALA A 130 -22.66 -1.85 11.46
N PRO A 131 -21.80 -1.67 12.48
CA PRO A 131 -21.82 -0.49 13.34
C PRO A 131 -21.68 0.81 12.54
N LYS A 132 -22.33 1.86 13.02
CA LYS A 132 -22.24 3.19 12.40
C LYS A 132 -20.79 3.70 12.32
N THR A 133 -19.99 3.41 13.34
CA THR A 133 -18.56 3.77 13.40
C THR A 133 -17.75 3.15 12.26
N LEU A 134 -18.05 1.89 11.86
CA LEU A 134 -17.41 1.27 10.69
C LEU A 134 -17.80 2.00 9.40
N LYS A 135 -19.07 2.34 9.22
CA LYS A 135 -19.55 3.05 8.01
C LYS A 135 -18.95 4.45 7.88
N GLU A 136 -18.79 5.16 8.99
CA GLU A 136 -18.11 6.46 9.04
C GLU A 136 -16.61 6.32 8.71
N PHE A 137 -15.98 5.26 9.20
CA PHE A 137 -14.59 4.94 8.89
C PHE A 137 -14.40 4.58 7.41
N GLU A 138 -15.27 3.77 6.83
CA GLU A 138 -15.26 3.46 5.39
C GLU A 138 -15.40 4.72 4.54
N SER A 139 -16.27 5.65 4.95
CA SER A 139 -16.42 6.94 4.27
C SER A 139 -15.17 7.81 4.41
N LEU A 140 -14.46 7.74 5.54
CA LEU A 140 -13.17 8.42 5.73
C LEU A 140 -12.11 7.85 4.76
N VAL A 141 -12.05 6.53 4.61
CA VAL A 141 -11.13 5.87 3.68
C VAL A 141 -11.48 6.24 2.23
N ASP A 142 -12.74 6.26 1.85
CA ASP A 142 -13.21 6.76 0.54
C ASP A 142 -12.74 8.20 0.27
N GLY A 143 -12.77 9.05 1.28
CA GLY A 143 -12.33 10.45 1.19
C GLY A 143 -10.85 10.64 0.83
N CYS A 144 -10.05 9.57 0.84
CA CYS A 144 -8.66 9.61 0.38
C CYS A 144 -8.52 9.58 -1.14
N ILE A 145 -9.59 9.28 -1.86
CA ILE A 145 -9.60 9.21 -3.32
C ILE A 145 -9.60 10.64 -3.89
N ASP A 146 -8.45 11.11 -4.33
CA ASP A 146 -8.35 12.39 -5.05
C ASP A 146 -8.31 12.18 -6.55
N TYR A 147 -9.48 12.16 -7.17
CA TYR A 147 -9.64 11.94 -8.61
C TYR A 147 -8.87 12.96 -9.47
N ARG A 148 -8.59 14.17 -8.96
CA ARG A 148 -7.86 15.22 -9.70
C ARG A 148 -6.37 14.91 -9.84
N ARG A 149 -5.79 14.18 -8.87
CA ARG A 149 -4.36 13.83 -8.83
C ARG A 149 -4.05 12.43 -9.35
N MET A 150 -5.08 11.69 -9.76
CA MET A 150 -4.91 10.36 -10.33
C MET A 150 -4.29 10.40 -11.72
N LYS A 151 -3.29 9.57 -11.94
CA LYS A 151 -2.68 9.30 -13.25
C LYS A 151 -3.19 7.97 -13.77
N LYS A 152 -3.71 7.98 -15.00
CA LYS A 152 -4.14 6.75 -15.65
C LYS A 152 -2.93 5.90 -15.99
N LEU A 153 -3.00 4.62 -15.64
CA LEU A 153 -2.03 3.62 -16.07
C LEU A 153 -2.36 3.20 -17.51
N GLN A 154 -1.33 3.03 -18.32
CA GLN A 154 -1.49 2.47 -19.66
C GLN A 154 -1.68 0.96 -19.50
N ASP A 155 -2.67 0.42 -20.20
CA ASP A 155 -2.94 -1.01 -20.27
C ASP A 155 -1.84 -1.74 -21.06
#